data_d71a5996457b6cc5b0fac57fa4f13a91
#
_entry.id   d71a5996457b6cc5b0fac57fa4f13a91
#
_cell.length_a   1.000
_cell.length_b   1.000
_cell.length_c   1.000
_cell.angle_alpha   90.00
_cell.angle_beta   90.00
_cell.angle_gamma   90.00
#
_symmetry.space_group_name_H-M   'P 1'
#
loop_
_entity.id
_entity.type
_entity.pdbx_description
1 polymer ?
#
loop_
_entity_poly.entity_id
_entity_poly.type
_entity_poly.pdbx_seq_one_letter_code
_entity_poly.pdbx_strand_id
1 'polypeptide(L)'
;LKNARLNKEKNDLEKEQEEKDIILPYIKDQDDSLELMSEALKNHLSNKDYIYQLPWYMVLGSDEAGKTSFINRSNQKFTLTAVERTSKRYMRENSLYQIDWWASDDAILLDPEGGMIQQLGTERDPDGKIAKGLWSHLLDWINDVRPQRPINGIILVVDLPKLIASNHSDRQALAVILRNRIREVTEQFGARIPVYVVLNKADLIEGFETFYNDLKQAERHQNLGFSFTLNTDEQIDNWTKEFADSYTAFVKEIEEIVF
;
A
#
# COMPACT_ATOMS: atom_id res chain seq x y z
N LEU A 1 21.04 -10.68 -40.13
CA LEU A 1 19.77 -10.46 -39.35
C LEU A 1 19.55 -11.57 -38.31
N LYS A 2 19.68 -12.88 -38.66
CA LYS A 2 19.45 -13.99 -37.72
C LYS A 2 20.47 -14.04 -36.58
N ASN A 3 21.74 -13.80 -36.83
CA ASN A 3 22.81 -13.78 -35.81
C ASN A 3 22.69 -12.56 -34.86
N ALA A 4 22.24 -11.41 -35.36
CA ALA A 4 22.03 -10.23 -34.54
C ALA A 4 20.83 -10.42 -33.57
N ARG A 5 19.79 -11.16 -34.00
CA ARG A 5 18.64 -11.49 -33.16
C ARG A 5 18.99 -12.49 -32.08
N LEU A 6 19.74 -13.54 -32.41
CA LEU A 6 20.28 -14.52 -31.45
C LEU A 6 21.20 -13.91 -30.41
N ASN A 7 22.08 -13.00 -30.82
CA ASN A 7 22.97 -12.29 -29.88
C ASN A 7 22.18 -11.35 -28.95
N LYS A 8 21.12 -10.71 -29.46
CA LYS A 8 20.25 -9.88 -28.62
C LYS A 8 19.50 -10.75 -27.59
N GLU A 9 18.89 -11.85 -28.01
CA GLU A 9 18.20 -12.78 -27.11
C GLU A 9 19.15 -13.34 -26.02
N LYS A 10 20.40 -13.67 -26.39
CA LYS A 10 21.39 -14.14 -25.45
C LYS A 10 21.79 -13.07 -24.42
N ASN A 11 22.03 -11.83 -24.89
CA ASN A 11 22.35 -10.72 -24.02
C ASN A 11 21.18 -10.35 -23.08
N ASP A 12 19.94 -10.47 -23.56
CA ASP A 12 18.76 -10.22 -22.74
C ASP A 12 18.61 -11.31 -21.66
N LEU A 13 18.87 -12.58 -21.97
CA LEU A 13 18.86 -13.68 -21.00
C LEU A 13 19.99 -13.55 -19.95
N GLU A 14 21.20 -13.15 -20.39
CA GLU A 14 22.33 -12.92 -19.45
C GLU A 14 22.00 -11.78 -18.47
N LYS A 15 21.39 -10.69 -18.94
CA LYS A 15 20.95 -9.57 -18.08
C LYS A 15 19.85 -9.98 -17.10
N GLU A 16 18.86 -10.75 -17.55
CA GLU A 16 17.81 -11.27 -16.66
C GLU A 16 18.40 -12.18 -15.57
N GLN A 17 19.42 -12.97 -15.90
CA GLN A 17 20.08 -13.83 -14.91
C GLN A 17 20.87 -13.01 -13.91
N GLU A 18 21.64 -12.03 -14.37
CA GLU A 18 22.38 -11.11 -13.49
C GLU A 18 21.44 -10.36 -12.54
N GLU A 19 20.28 -9.89 -13.05
CA GLU A 19 19.27 -9.23 -12.22
C GLU A 19 18.67 -10.17 -11.15
N LYS A 20 18.38 -11.42 -11.51
CA LYS A 20 17.92 -12.43 -10.56
C LYS A 20 18.95 -12.72 -9.48
N ASP A 21 20.24 -12.85 -9.86
CA ASP A 21 21.32 -13.13 -8.92
C ASP A 21 21.53 -11.98 -7.90
N ILE A 22 21.31 -10.73 -8.33
CA ILE A 22 21.39 -9.55 -7.44
C ILE A 22 20.23 -9.55 -6.43
N ILE A 23 19.03 -9.93 -6.83
CA ILE A 23 17.82 -9.85 -6.00
C ILE A 23 17.70 -11.06 -5.05
N LEU A 24 18.25 -12.22 -5.43
CA LEU A 24 18.08 -13.49 -4.71
C LEU A 24 18.39 -13.43 -3.21
N PRO A 25 19.44 -12.77 -2.72
CA PRO A 25 19.71 -12.66 -1.29
C PRO A 25 18.62 -11.93 -0.52
N TYR A 26 18.02 -10.89 -1.15
CA TYR A 26 16.96 -10.07 -0.56
C TYR A 26 15.61 -10.81 -0.57
N ILE A 27 15.34 -11.60 -1.61
CA ILE A 27 14.16 -12.49 -1.67
C ILE A 27 14.21 -13.47 -0.51
N LYS A 28 15.38 -14.09 -0.26
CA LYS A 28 15.53 -15.02 0.86
C LYS A 28 15.25 -14.36 2.22
N ASP A 29 15.75 -13.14 2.43
CA ASP A 29 15.46 -12.40 3.66
C ASP A 29 13.96 -12.04 3.78
N GLN A 30 13.30 -11.77 2.65
CA GLN A 30 11.85 -11.53 2.60
C GLN A 30 11.07 -12.83 2.88
N ASP A 31 11.46 -13.97 2.30
CA ASP A 31 10.85 -15.27 2.57
C ASP A 31 10.90 -15.62 4.05
N ASP A 32 12.08 -15.49 4.68
CA ASP A 32 12.24 -15.74 6.12
C ASP A 32 11.28 -14.86 6.96
N SER A 33 11.08 -13.60 6.56
CA SER A 33 10.14 -12.68 7.22
C SER A 33 8.68 -13.10 7.02
N LEU A 34 8.30 -13.45 5.79
CA LEU A 34 6.95 -13.87 5.43
C LEU A 34 6.55 -15.20 6.09
N GLU A 35 7.51 -16.13 6.23
CA GLU A 35 7.30 -17.39 6.93
C GLU A 35 7.05 -17.18 8.41
N LEU A 36 7.87 -16.35 9.07
CA LEU A 36 7.68 -16.00 10.49
C LEU A 36 6.30 -15.37 10.74
N MET A 37 5.84 -14.52 9.83
CA MET A 37 4.52 -13.90 9.92
C MET A 37 3.40 -14.91 9.74
N SER A 38 3.52 -15.83 8.76
CA SER A 38 2.56 -16.90 8.54
C SER A 38 2.43 -17.77 9.78
N GLU A 39 3.54 -18.14 10.42
CA GLU A 39 3.53 -18.92 11.67
C GLU A 39 2.88 -18.15 12.81
N ALA A 40 3.18 -16.86 12.96
CA ALA A 40 2.59 -16.01 13.98
C ALA A 40 1.07 -15.90 13.82
N LEU A 41 0.58 -15.69 12.57
CA LEU A 41 -0.84 -15.68 12.25
C LEU A 41 -1.51 -17.03 12.56
N LYS A 42 -0.89 -18.13 12.17
CA LYS A 42 -1.39 -19.47 12.43
C LYS A 42 -1.53 -19.76 13.93
N ASN A 43 -0.58 -19.29 14.72
CA ASN A 43 -0.62 -19.47 16.18
C ASN A 43 -1.66 -18.58 16.87
N HIS A 44 -1.91 -17.39 16.31
CA HIS A 44 -2.87 -16.42 16.85
C HIS A 44 -4.31 -16.79 16.49
N LEU A 45 -4.54 -17.21 15.25
CA LEU A 45 -5.84 -17.51 14.68
C LEU A 45 -6.12 -19.02 14.70
N SER A 46 -6.39 -19.60 15.82
CA SER A 46 -6.52 -21.03 16.15
C SER A 46 -7.41 -21.92 15.25
N ASN A 47 -7.70 -21.53 14.00
CA ASN A 47 -8.57 -22.22 13.05
C ASN A 47 -7.79 -22.83 11.89
N LYS A 48 -8.31 -23.91 11.28
CA LYS A 48 -7.69 -24.52 10.08
C LYS A 48 -7.65 -23.59 8.88
N ASP A 49 -8.66 -22.72 8.75
CA ASP A 49 -8.77 -21.72 7.66
C ASP A 49 -8.33 -20.32 8.11
N TYR A 50 -7.34 -20.25 9.02
CA TYR A 50 -6.87 -19.01 9.63
C TYR A 50 -6.54 -17.93 8.59
N ILE A 51 -6.08 -18.32 7.41
CA ILE A 51 -5.66 -17.41 6.35
C ILE A 51 -6.82 -16.57 5.79
N TYR A 52 -8.08 -17.06 5.86
CA TYR A 52 -9.28 -16.36 5.39
C TYR A 52 -10.18 -15.86 6.51
N GLN A 53 -9.79 -16.07 7.76
CA GLN A 53 -10.59 -15.66 8.92
C GLN A 53 -10.71 -14.14 9.02
N LEU A 54 -9.66 -13.42 8.70
CA LEU A 54 -9.62 -11.96 8.70
C LEU A 54 -9.41 -11.39 7.29
N PRO A 55 -10.00 -10.24 6.98
CA PRO A 55 -9.72 -9.53 5.74
C PRO A 55 -8.29 -8.96 5.76
N TRP A 56 -7.62 -9.02 4.61
CA TRP A 56 -6.29 -8.47 4.40
C TRP A 56 -6.36 -7.19 3.58
N TYR A 57 -5.71 -6.15 4.06
CA TYR A 57 -5.58 -4.88 3.35
C TYR A 57 -4.12 -4.54 3.13
N MET A 58 -3.81 -4.06 1.93
CA MET A 58 -2.47 -3.57 1.60
C MET A 58 -2.44 -2.06 1.77
N VAL A 59 -1.50 -1.56 2.58
CA VAL A 59 -1.35 -0.12 2.86
C VAL A 59 -0.26 0.44 1.95
N LEU A 60 -0.65 1.19 0.93
CA LEU A 60 0.25 1.81 -0.03
C LEU A 60 0.46 3.29 0.30
N GLY A 61 1.65 3.78 0.02
CA GLY A 61 2.00 5.19 0.19
C GLY A 61 3.49 5.40 0.01
N SER A 62 3.89 6.62 -0.33
CA SER A 62 5.31 6.99 -0.42
C SER A 62 5.98 6.94 0.95
N ASP A 63 7.32 7.02 0.94
CA ASP A 63 8.06 7.26 2.16
C ASP A 63 7.55 8.52 2.85
N GLU A 64 7.51 8.49 4.17
CA GLU A 64 7.02 9.59 5.00
C GLU A 64 5.54 9.98 4.83
N ALA A 65 4.74 9.25 4.02
CA ALA A 65 3.30 9.50 3.93
C ALA A 65 2.56 9.34 5.27
N GLY A 66 3.22 8.74 6.26
CA GLY A 66 2.68 8.56 7.61
C GLY A 66 1.81 7.32 7.74
N LYS A 67 2.03 6.28 6.92
CA LYS A 67 1.31 4.99 6.98
C LYS A 67 1.30 4.40 8.39
N THR A 68 2.46 4.20 8.97
CA THR A 68 2.63 3.66 10.33
C THR A 68 1.92 4.52 11.39
N SER A 69 1.99 5.85 11.27
CA SER A 69 1.27 6.76 12.17
C SER A 69 -0.24 6.66 12.01
N PHE A 70 -0.73 6.56 10.79
CA PHE A 70 -2.15 6.33 10.47
C PHE A 70 -2.64 5.03 11.11
N ILE A 71 -1.91 3.93 10.93
CA ILE A 71 -2.24 2.63 11.51
C ILE A 71 -2.26 2.70 13.04
N ASN A 72 -1.23 3.25 13.65
CA ASN A 72 -1.12 3.36 15.12
C ASN A 72 -2.22 4.25 15.74
N ARG A 73 -2.75 5.22 15.00
CA ARG A 73 -3.82 6.12 15.45
C ARG A 73 -5.22 5.66 15.07
N SER A 74 -5.38 4.53 14.39
CA SER A 74 -6.67 3.97 13.98
C SER A 74 -7.57 3.50 15.13
N ASN A 75 -7.10 3.59 16.37
CA ASN A 75 -7.76 3.08 17.58
C ASN A 75 -8.00 1.55 17.57
N GLN A 76 -7.32 0.82 16.68
CA GLN A 76 -7.32 -0.63 16.62
C GLN A 76 -6.25 -1.21 17.55
N LYS A 77 -6.56 -2.31 18.21
CA LYS A 77 -5.60 -3.05 19.02
C LYS A 77 -4.89 -4.06 18.14
N PHE A 78 -3.68 -3.73 17.71
CA PHE A 78 -2.84 -4.65 16.95
C PHE A 78 -2.06 -5.56 17.90
N THR A 79 -2.32 -6.87 17.85
CA THR A 79 -1.77 -7.86 18.75
C THR A 79 -0.46 -8.46 18.25
N LEU A 80 -0.24 -8.53 16.94
CA LEU A 80 0.96 -9.14 16.34
C LEU A 80 2.15 -8.20 16.13
N THR A 81 1.96 -6.88 16.17
CA THR A 81 3.07 -5.90 16.11
C THR A 81 4.12 -6.07 17.21
N ALA A 82 3.74 -6.66 18.34
CA ALA A 82 4.67 -6.97 19.43
C ALA A 82 5.64 -8.12 19.09
N VAL A 83 5.23 -9.06 18.24
CA VAL A 83 6.06 -10.19 17.80
C VAL A 83 7.14 -9.70 16.82
N GLU A 84 6.79 -8.77 15.93
CA GLU A 84 7.73 -8.21 14.96
C GLU A 84 8.84 -7.39 15.60
N ARG A 85 8.52 -6.59 16.62
CA ARG A 85 9.54 -5.80 17.33
C ARG A 85 10.56 -6.69 18.05
N THR A 86 10.19 -7.91 18.41
CA THR A 86 11.10 -8.92 18.93
C THR A 86 11.86 -9.67 17.85
N SER A 87 11.28 -9.82 16.67
CA SER A 87 11.94 -10.42 15.49
C SER A 87 12.92 -9.47 14.80
N LYS A 88 12.93 -8.15 15.12
CA LYS A 88 14.06 -7.25 14.77
C LYS A 88 15.42 -7.80 15.19
N ARG A 89 15.46 -8.78 16.07
CA ARG A 89 16.66 -9.55 16.43
C ARG A 89 17.14 -10.47 15.30
N TYR A 90 16.27 -10.81 14.36
CA TYR A 90 16.56 -11.66 13.20
C TYR A 90 16.65 -10.87 11.89
N MET A 91 16.16 -9.61 11.85
CA MET A 91 16.38 -8.76 10.69
C MET A 91 17.84 -8.38 10.65
N ARG A 92 18.53 -8.87 9.62
CA ARG A 92 19.90 -8.47 9.35
C ARG A 92 19.94 -6.96 9.21
N GLU A 93 20.93 -6.30 9.81
CA GLU A 93 21.18 -4.85 9.73
C GLU A 93 21.22 -4.30 8.29
N ASN A 94 21.16 -5.19 7.30
CA ASN A 94 21.27 -4.92 5.88
C ASN A 94 20.00 -5.21 5.05
N SER A 95 18.86 -5.57 5.65
CA SER A 95 17.67 -5.81 4.84
C SER A 95 17.19 -4.48 4.21
N LEU A 96 16.94 -4.53 2.90
CA LEU A 96 16.35 -3.43 2.14
C LEU A 96 14.85 -3.71 2.00
N TYR A 97 14.03 -2.67 2.18
CA TYR A 97 12.61 -2.71 1.91
C TYR A 97 11.83 -3.76 2.72
N GLN A 98 11.49 -3.38 3.94
CA GLN A 98 10.74 -4.21 4.88
C GLN A 98 9.23 -4.16 4.61
N ILE A 99 8.54 -5.17 5.14
CA ILE A 99 7.07 -5.24 5.16
C ILE A 99 6.66 -5.33 6.62
N ASP A 100 5.94 -4.32 7.11
CA ASP A 100 5.35 -4.36 8.43
C ASP A 100 3.96 -5.02 8.35
N TRP A 101 3.67 -5.86 9.33
CA TRP A 101 2.41 -6.54 9.47
C TRP A 101 1.69 -6.09 10.73
N TRP A 102 0.39 -5.85 10.58
CA TRP A 102 -0.45 -5.38 11.66
C TRP A 102 -1.69 -6.25 11.71
N ALA A 103 -1.85 -7.06 12.76
CA ALA A 103 -3.04 -7.88 12.93
C ALA A 103 -3.84 -7.43 14.15
N SER A 104 -5.11 -7.16 13.93
CA SER A 104 -6.13 -6.91 14.95
C SER A 104 -7.17 -8.02 14.94
N ASP A 105 -8.18 -7.91 15.79
CA ASP A 105 -9.31 -8.84 15.79
C ASP A 105 -10.20 -8.70 14.55
N ASP A 106 -10.08 -7.58 13.80
CA ASP A 106 -10.96 -7.23 12.68
C ASP A 106 -10.28 -7.35 11.32
N ALA A 107 -8.96 -7.18 11.23
CA ALA A 107 -8.23 -7.12 9.97
C ALA A 107 -6.73 -7.36 10.12
N ILE A 108 -6.10 -7.71 8.99
CA ILE A 108 -4.66 -7.75 8.82
C ILE A 108 -4.26 -6.67 7.82
N LEU A 109 -3.28 -5.84 8.20
CA LEU A 109 -2.73 -4.81 7.33
C LEU A 109 -1.30 -5.20 6.92
N LEU A 110 -1.03 -5.11 5.63
CA LEU A 110 0.28 -5.29 5.02
C LEU A 110 0.82 -3.91 4.69
N ASP A 111 1.88 -3.47 5.34
CA ASP A 111 2.49 -2.15 5.17
C ASP A 111 3.89 -2.29 4.57
N PRO A 112 4.03 -2.48 3.24
CA PRO A 112 5.33 -2.47 2.59
C PRO A 112 5.95 -1.09 2.66
N GLU A 113 7.27 -1.05 2.87
CA GLU A 113 8.05 0.20 2.95
C GLU A 113 7.85 1.06 1.70
N GLY A 114 7.81 2.39 1.86
CA GLY A 114 7.51 3.31 0.77
C GLY A 114 8.50 3.23 -0.38
N GLY A 115 9.76 2.92 -0.11
CA GLY A 115 10.77 2.68 -1.14
C GLY A 115 10.42 1.53 -2.08
N MET A 116 9.80 0.46 -1.56
CA MET A 116 9.28 -0.66 -2.37
C MET A 116 8.12 -0.22 -3.28
N ILE A 117 7.31 0.75 -2.83
CA ILE A 117 6.19 1.31 -3.60
C ILE A 117 6.70 2.27 -4.66
N GLN A 118 7.64 3.15 -4.30
CA GLN A 118 8.14 4.19 -5.19
C GLN A 118 9.08 3.62 -6.25
N GLN A 119 9.90 2.61 -5.91
CA GLN A 119 10.91 1.98 -6.78
C GLN A 119 11.84 3.01 -7.44
N LEU A 120 12.13 4.06 -6.71
CA LEU A 120 13.09 5.07 -7.11
C LEU A 120 14.50 4.59 -6.76
N GLY A 121 15.48 4.99 -7.56
CA GLY A 121 16.87 4.65 -7.28
C GLY A 121 17.34 5.23 -5.95
N THR A 122 18.07 4.42 -5.19
CA THR A 122 18.73 4.79 -3.93
C THR A 122 20.22 4.45 -4.00
N GLU A 123 21.01 4.89 -3.02
CA GLU A 123 22.45 4.56 -2.97
C GLU A 123 22.69 3.04 -2.96
N ARG A 124 21.80 2.27 -2.31
CA ARG A 124 21.92 0.81 -2.17
C ARG A 124 21.16 0.02 -3.24
N ASP A 125 20.27 0.65 -3.98
CA ASP A 125 19.48 0.11 -5.09
C ASP A 125 19.36 1.18 -6.19
N PRO A 126 20.44 1.48 -6.92
CA PRO A 126 20.51 2.64 -7.82
C PRO A 126 19.43 2.64 -8.92
N ASP A 127 19.02 1.47 -9.38
CA ASP A 127 18.05 1.30 -10.46
C ASP A 127 16.64 0.94 -9.96
N GLY A 128 16.43 0.84 -8.63
CA GLY A 128 15.18 0.38 -8.05
C GLY A 128 14.83 -1.09 -8.37
N LYS A 129 15.80 -1.88 -8.82
CA LYS A 129 15.60 -3.28 -9.25
C LYS A 129 15.28 -4.19 -8.09
N ILE A 130 15.96 -4.00 -6.94
CA ILE A 130 15.70 -4.77 -5.73
C ILE A 130 14.30 -4.48 -5.23
N ALA A 131 13.91 -3.20 -5.14
CA ALA A 131 12.58 -2.78 -4.76
C ALA A 131 11.50 -3.42 -5.63
N LYS A 132 11.70 -3.40 -6.96
CA LYS A 132 10.79 -4.00 -7.94
C LYS A 132 10.71 -5.53 -7.78
N GLY A 133 11.84 -6.20 -7.61
CA GLY A 133 11.89 -7.65 -7.42
C GLY A 133 11.17 -8.09 -6.16
N LEU A 134 11.43 -7.42 -5.04
CA LEU A 134 10.78 -7.70 -3.76
C LEU A 134 9.27 -7.38 -3.77
N TRP A 135 8.87 -6.35 -4.50
CA TRP A 135 7.45 -6.05 -4.70
C TRP A 135 6.75 -7.18 -5.48
N SER A 136 7.32 -7.62 -6.60
CA SER A 136 6.77 -8.73 -7.38
C SER A 136 6.68 -10.00 -6.56
N HIS A 137 7.75 -10.33 -5.83
CA HIS A 137 7.82 -11.50 -4.97
C HIS A 137 6.76 -11.48 -3.85
N LEU A 138 6.52 -10.32 -3.22
CA LEU A 138 5.44 -10.15 -2.24
C LEU A 138 4.06 -10.44 -2.85
N LEU A 139 3.78 -9.93 -4.05
CA LEU A 139 2.51 -10.17 -4.73
C LEU A 139 2.33 -11.64 -5.08
N ASP A 140 3.38 -12.31 -5.59
CA ASP A 140 3.37 -13.74 -5.88
C ASP A 140 3.09 -14.54 -4.62
N TRP A 141 3.80 -14.26 -3.53
CA TRP A 141 3.61 -14.92 -2.26
C TRP A 141 2.18 -14.77 -1.71
N ILE A 142 1.60 -13.55 -1.75
CA ILE A 142 0.22 -13.31 -1.33
C ILE A 142 -0.76 -14.15 -2.16
N ASN A 143 -0.54 -14.20 -3.48
CA ASN A 143 -1.38 -14.96 -4.39
C ASN A 143 -1.31 -16.48 -4.12
N ASP A 144 -0.12 -16.98 -3.81
CA ASP A 144 0.10 -18.40 -3.50
C ASP A 144 -0.53 -18.80 -2.15
N VAL A 145 -0.40 -17.95 -1.14
CA VAL A 145 -0.95 -18.21 0.20
C VAL A 145 -2.46 -18.01 0.24
N ARG A 146 -3.01 -17.07 -0.53
CA ARG A 146 -4.44 -16.71 -0.55
C ARG A 146 -5.03 -16.69 -1.96
N PRO A 147 -5.00 -17.78 -2.73
CA PRO A 147 -5.40 -17.79 -4.14
C PRO A 147 -6.88 -17.42 -4.39
N GLN A 148 -7.79 -17.66 -3.43
CA GLN A 148 -9.21 -17.36 -3.62
C GLN A 148 -9.53 -15.87 -3.44
N ARG A 149 -8.83 -15.19 -2.54
CA ARG A 149 -9.00 -13.76 -2.25
C ARG A 149 -7.69 -13.22 -1.69
N PRO A 150 -6.73 -12.87 -2.54
CA PRO A 150 -5.40 -12.43 -2.11
C PRO A 150 -5.45 -11.27 -1.11
N ILE A 151 -6.18 -10.21 -1.44
CA ILE A 151 -6.47 -9.09 -0.52
C ILE A 151 -7.93 -8.65 -0.63
N ASN A 152 -8.42 -7.96 0.39
CA ASN A 152 -9.78 -7.45 0.47
C ASN A 152 -9.88 -5.98 0.05
N GLY A 153 -8.77 -5.25 0.07
CA GLY A 153 -8.73 -3.84 -0.31
C GLY A 153 -7.32 -3.26 -0.26
N ILE A 154 -7.19 -2.07 -0.83
CA ILE A 154 -5.98 -1.24 -0.78
C ILE A 154 -6.34 0.03 -0.01
N ILE A 155 -5.50 0.37 0.98
CA ILE A 155 -5.55 1.65 1.68
C ILE A 155 -4.40 2.50 1.15
N LEU A 156 -4.73 3.54 0.39
CA LEU A 156 -3.76 4.43 -0.22
C LEU A 156 -3.58 5.68 0.65
N VAL A 157 -2.46 5.77 1.35
CA VAL A 157 -2.15 6.88 2.25
C VAL A 157 -1.35 7.95 1.51
N VAL A 158 -1.88 9.16 1.46
CA VAL A 158 -1.29 10.31 0.77
C VAL A 158 -1.00 11.42 1.78
N ASP A 159 0.22 11.94 1.76
CA ASP A 159 0.63 13.11 2.55
C ASP A 159 -0.02 14.36 1.96
N LEU A 160 -1.07 14.86 2.62
CA LEU A 160 -1.86 15.98 2.12
C LEU A 160 -1.07 17.30 2.09
N PRO A 161 -0.34 17.72 3.14
CA PRO A 161 0.54 18.89 3.10
C PRO A 161 1.55 18.84 1.96
N LYS A 162 2.22 17.70 1.77
CA LYS A 162 3.18 17.50 0.69
C LYS A 162 2.52 17.58 -0.69
N LEU A 163 1.33 17.01 -0.83
CA LEU A 163 0.55 17.08 -2.07
C LEU A 163 0.17 18.53 -2.43
N ILE A 164 -0.24 19.32 -1.43
CA ILE A 164 -0.61 20.74 -1.61
C ILE A 164 0.62 21.56 -1.99
N ALA A 165 1.74 21.36 -1.30
CA ALA A 165 2.98 22.09 -1.54
C ALA A 165 3.69 21.70 -2.86
N SER A 166 3.38 20.52 -3.42
CA SER A 166 4.02 20.02 -4.64
C SER A 166 3.55 20.78 -5.89
N ASN A 167 4.43 20.90 -6.87
CA ASN A 167 4.05 21.39 -8.19
C ASN A 167 3.27 20.34 -8.99
N HIS A 168 2.72 20.73 -10.14
CA HIS A 168 1.90 19.86 -10.98
C HIS A 168 2.66 18.60 -11.46
N SER A 169 3.93 18.76 -11.85
CA SER A 169 4.76 17.66 -12.34
C SER A 169 4.99 16.59 -11.26
N ASP A 170 5.31 17.01 -10.04
CA ASP A 170 5.55 16.11 -8.92
C ASP A 170 4.28 15.37 -8.50
N ARG A 171 3.13 16.06 -8.51
CA ARG A 171 1.82 15.43 -8.28
C ARG A 171 1.50 14.38 -9.32
N GLN A 172 1.77 14.69 -10.61
CA GLN A 172 1.58 13.70 -11.68
C GLN A 172 2.52 12.51 -11.54
N ALA A 173 3.79 12.73 -11.21
CA ALA A 173 4.77 11.67 -11.03
C ALA A 173 4.31 10.72 -9.88
N LEU A 174 3.90 11.27 -8.74
CA LEU A 174 3.36 10.48 -7.63
C LEU A 174 2.11 9.69 -8.06
N ALA A 175 1.17 10.34 -8.75
CA ALA A 175 -0.04 9.69 -9.22
C ALA A 175 0.25 8.52 -10.18
N VAL A 176 1.23 8.67 -11.07
CA VAL A 176 1.67 7.60 -11.99
C VAL A 176 2.26 6.42 -11.21
N ILE A 177 3.14 6.68 -10.24
CA ILE A 177 3.73 5.65 -9.40
C ILE A 177 2.64 4.84 -8.68
N LEU A 178 1.75 5.52 -7.96
CA LEU A 178 0.69 4.88 -7.17
C LEU A 178 -0.30 4.12 -8.06
N ARG A 179 -0.69 4.70 -9.20
CA ARG A 179 -1.53 4.03 -10.20
C ARG A 179 -0.88 2.76 -10.74
N ASN A 180 0.43 2.78 -11.02
CA ASN A 180 1.14 1.59 -11.49
C ASN A 180 1.12 0.48 -10.43
N ARG A 181 1.35 0.81 -9.15
CA ARG A 181 1.27 -0.18 -8.05
C ARG A 181 -0.12 -0.80 -7.93
N ILE A 182 -1.18 0.02 -7.98
CA ILE A 182 -2.57 -0.47 -7.94
C ILE A 182 -2.85 -1.37 -9.14
N ARG A 183 -2.38 -0.99 -10.33
CA ARG A 183 -2.55 -1.79 -11.55
C ARG A 183 -1.85 -3.15 -11.43
N GLU A 184 -0.60 -3.18 -10.97
CA GLU A 184 0.14 -4.43 -10.77
C GLU A 184 -0.56 -5.37 -9.78
N VAL A 185 -1.07 -4.83 -8.69
CA VAL A 185 -1.86 -5.61 -7.72
C VAL A 185 -3.13 -6.17 -8.36
N THR A 186 -3.87 -5.36 -9.13
CA THR A 186 -5.09 -5.79 -9.80
C THR A 186 -4.84 -6.81 -10.91
N GLU A 187 -3.76 -6.64 -11.67
CA GLU A 187 -3.36 -7.57 -12.74
C GLU A 187 -2.90 -8.91 -12.15
N GLN A 188 -2.07 -8.87 -11.10
CA GLN A 188 -1.54 -10.08 -10.44
C GLN A 188 -2.64 -10.92 -9.80
N PHE A 189 -3.60 -10.27 -9.14
CA PHE A 189 -4.66 -10.98 -8.44
C PHE A 189 -5.90 -11.25 -9.30
N GLY A 190 -5.95 -10.72 -10.51
CA GLY A 190 -7.07 -10.92 -11.44
C GLY A 190 -8.43 -10.47 -10.90
N ALA A 191 -8.45 -9.51 -9.97
CA ALA A 191 -9.64 -9.10 -9.24
C ALA A 191 -9.80 -7.58 -9.21
N ARG A 192 -11.05 -7.11 -9.15
CA ARG A 192 -11.36 -5.72 -8.82
C ARG A 192 -11.22 -5.54 -7.31
N ILE A 193 -10.26 -4.72 -6.89
CA ILE A 193 -9.94 -4.51 -5.50
C ILE A 193 -10.40 -3.11 -5.10
N PRO A 194 -11.21 -2.96 -4.03
CA PRO A 194 -11.57 -1.65 -3.49
C PRO A 194 -10.33 -0.85 -3.09
N VAL A 195 -10.30 0.44 -3.44
CA VAL A 195 -9.24 1.36 -3.06
C VAL A 195 -9.81 2.47 -2.18
N TYR A 196 -9.26 2.59 -0.98
CA TYR A 196 -9.60 3.61 0.00
C TYR A 196 -8.48 4.65 0.00
N VAL A 197 -8.75 5.87 -0.43
CA VAL A 197 -7.77 6.95 -0.43
C VAL A 197 -7.88 7.71 0.88
N VAL A 198 -6.77 7.76 1.64
CA VAL A 198 -6.66 8.47 2.91
C VAL A 198 -5.75 9.67 2.72
N LEU A 199 -6.30 10.87 2.84
CA LEU A 199 -5.54 12.11 2.88
C LEU A 199 -5.06 12.32 4.32
N ASN A 200 -3.80 11.96 4.57
CA ASN A 200 -3.21 11.94 5.90
C ASN A 200 -2.56 13.29 6.24
N LYS A 201 -2.33 13.52 7.54
CA LYS A 201 -1.69 14.74 8.08
C LYS A 201 -2.50 16.02 7.81
N ALA A 202 -3.82 15.93 7.74
CA ALA A 202 -4.69 17.09 7.57
C ALA A 202 -4.57 18.09 8.73
N ASP A 203 -4.18 17.61 9.92
CA ASP A 203 -3.85 18.39 11.12
C ASP A 203 -2.70 19.39 10.90
N LEU A 204 -1.87 19.20 9.89
CA LEU A 204 -0.77 20.10 9.54
C LEU A 204 -1.20 21.22 8.54
N ILE A 205 -2.46 21.22 8.12
CA ILE A 205 -2.99 22.26 7.23
C ILE A 205 -3.51 23.42 8.06
N GLU A 206 -3.12 24.63 7.66
CA GLU A 206 -3.59 25.85 8.31
C GLU A 206 -5.14 25.91 8.34
N GLY A 207 -5.69 26.17 9.51
CA GLY A 207 -7.13 26.25 9.74
C GLY A 207 -7.83 24.91 10.02
N PHE A 208 -7.22 23.74 9.75
CA PHE A 208 -7.86 22.46 9.98
C PHE A 208 -8.17 22.21 11.47
N GLU A 209 -7.25 22.55 12.36
CA GLU A 209 -7.45 22.38 13.79
C GLU A 209 -8.63 23.24 14.29
N THR A 210 -8.73 24.50 13.83
CA THR A 210 -9.84 25.38 14.13
C THR A 210 -11.16 24.80 13.64
N PHE A 211 -11.23 24.40 12.37
CA PHE A 211 -12.38 23.73 11.79
C PHE A 211 -12.80 22.50 12.60
N TYR A 212 -11.85 21.61 12.93
CA TYR A 212 -12.14 20.39 13.67
C TYR A 212 -12.66 20.68 15.10
N ASN A 213 -12.14 21.72 15.75
CA ASN A 213 -12.58 22.12 17.07
C ASN A 213 -13.98 22.74 17.09
N ASP A 214 -14.43 23.33 15.98
CA ASP A 214 -15.77 23.88 15.84
C ASP A 214 -16.84 22.82 15.54
N LEU A 215 -16.42 21.60 15.12
CA LEU A 215 -17.34 20.49 14.92
C LEU A 215 -17.98 20.05 16.23
N LYS A 216 -19.27 19.69 16.18
CA LYS A 216 -19.95 19.08 17.31
C LYS A 216 -19.35 17.71 17.61
N GLN A 217 -19.46 17.28 18.87
CA GLN A 217 -18.89 16.00 19.31
C GLN A 217 -19.35 14.80 18.45
N ALA A 218 -20.60 14.78 18.02
CA ALA A 218 -21.14 13.73 17.16
C ALA A 218 -20.51 13.73 15.75
N GLU A 219 -20.18 14.90 15.23
CA GLU A 219 -19.58 15.08 13.90
C GLU A 219 -18.09 14.69 13.91
N ARG A 220 -17.37 14.93 15.00
CA ARG A 220 -15.95 14.55 15.16
C ARG A 220 -15.74 13.04 15.12
N HIS A 221 -16.76 12.24 15.36
CA HIS A 221 -16.69 10.78 15.30
C HIS A 221 -17.12 10.22 13.95
N GLN A 222 -17.56 11.07 13.02
CA GLN A 222 -17.89 10.66 11.66
C GLN A 222 -16.65 10.67 10.77
N ASN A 223 -16.69 9.85 9.73
CA ASN A 223 -15.65 9.85 8.71
C ASN A 223 -15.77 11.14 7.89
N LEU A 224 -14.71 11.94 7.88
CA LEU A 224 -14.61 13.10 7.00
C LEU A 224 -14.20 12.62 5.61
N GLY A 225 -15.17 12.50 4.70
CA GLY A 225 -14.94 12.00 3.36
C GLY A 225 -16.20 11.49 2.68
N PHE A 226 -16.04 10.93 1.50
CA PHE A 226 -17.14 10.39 0.71
C PHE A 226 -16.74 9.06 0.05
N SER A 227 -17.73 8.29 -0.36
CA SER A 227 -17.54 7.04 -1.09
C SER A 227 -18.39 7.03 -2.36
N PHE A 228 -17.93 6.28 -3.35
CA PHE A 228 -18.68 6.07 -4.59
C PHE A 228 -19.48 4.78 -4.49
N THR A 229 -20.66 4.79 -5.11
CA THR A 229 -21.37 3.56 -5.35
C THR A 229 -20.69 2.85 -6.52
N LEU A 230 -20.11 1.68 -6.27
CA LEU A 230 -19.61 0.80 -7.33
C LEU A 230 -20.81 0.35 -8.17
N ASN A 231 -21.14 1.10 -9.21
CA ASN A 231 -22.09 0.65 -10.20
C ASN A 231 -21.44 -0.48 -11.00
N THR A 232 -21.92 -1.68 -10.79
CA THR A 232 -21.55 -2.88 -11.53
C THR A 232 -21.88 -2.70 -13.00
N ASP A 233 -20.90 -2.95 -13.84
CA ASP A 233 -20.94 -3.43 -15.21
C ASP A 233 -21.22 -2.50 -16.40
N GLU A 234 -21.88 -1.36 -16.30
CA GLU A 234 -22.24 -0.61 -17.51
C GLU A 234 -21.65 0.80 -17.66
N GLN A 235 -20.99 1.36 -16.64
CA GLN A 235 -20.61 2.79 -16.67
C GLN A 235 -19.23 3.08 -16.05
N ILE A 236 -18.21 2.36 -16.48
CA ILE A 236 -16.81 2.66 -16.09
C ILE A 236 -16.42 4.11 -16.49
N ASP A 237 -17.02 4.66 -17.53
CA ASP A 237 -16.74 6.01 -18.02
C ASP A 237 -17.34 7.13 -17.15
N ASN A 238 -18.29 6.83 -16.28
CA ASN A 238 -18.97 7.84 -15.44
C ASN A 238 -18.30 8.10 -14.08
N TRP A 239 -17.31 7.30 -13.67
CA TRP A 239 -16.66 7.46 -12.35
C TRP A 239 -16.03 8.86 -12.16
N THR A 240 -15.51 9.45 -13.22
CA THR A 240 -14.89 10.79 -13.17
C THR A 240 -15.92 11.88 -12.85
N LYS A 241 -17.12 11.74 -13.41
CA LYS A 241 -18.23 12.66 -13.15
C LYS A 241 -18.77 12.44 -11.72
N GLU A 242 -18.99 11.18 -11.35
CA GLU A 242 -19.46 10.82 -10.00
C GLU A 242 -18.48 11.30 -8.92
N PHE A 243 -17.16 11.18 -9.19
CA PHE A 243 -16.13 11.75 -8.34
C PHE A 243 -16.27 13.27 -8.21
N ALA A 244 -16.37 13.97 -9.34
CA ALA A 244 -16.46 15.42 -9.34
C ALA A 244 -17.72 15.92 -8.61
N ASP A 245 -18.85 15.25 -8.83
CA ASP A 245 -20.12 15.56 -8.17
C ASP A 245 -20.03 15.30 -6.66
N SER A 246 -19.51 14.16 -6.24
CA SER A 246 -19.32 13.79 -4.83
C SER A 246 -18.33 14.70 -4.12
N TYR A 247 -17.23 15.05 -4.78
CA TYR A 247 -16.24 15.98 -4.25
C TYR A 247 -16.85 17.39 -4.07
N THR A 248 -17.61 17.86 -5.05
CA THR A 248 -18.29 19.16 -4.97
C THR A 248 -19.32 19.20 -3.83
N ALA A 249 -20.08 18.12 -3.68
CA ALA A 249 -21.04 18.00 -2.57
C ALA A 249 -20.32 17.98 -1.20
N PHE A 250 -19.22 17.24 -1.10
CA PHE A 250 -18.41 17.18 0.12
C PHE A 250 -17.80 18.54 0.50
N VAL A 251 -17.23 19.26 -0.48
CA VAL A 251 -16.69 20.61 -0.23
C VAL A 251 -17.77 21.56 0.26
N LYS A 252 -18.97 21.52 -0.37
CA LYS A 252 -20.11 22.33 0.03
C LYS A 252 -20.58 22.01 1.45
N GLU A 253 -20.61 20.75 1.84
CA GLU A 253 -20.94 20.33 3.20
C GLU A 253 -19.94 20.88 4.22
N ILE A 254 -18.63 20.87 3.91
CA ILE A 254 -17.61 21.50 4.75
C ILE A 254 -17.83 23.02 4.85
N GLU A 255 -18.11 23.69 3.74
CA GLU A 255 -18.39 25.14 3.72
C GLU A 255 -19.60 25.49 4.61
N GLU A 256 -20.67 24.70 4.58
CA GLU A 256 -21.86 24.90 5.41
C GLU A 256 -21.61 24.70 6.92
N ILE A 257 -20.55 23.95 7.29
CA ILE A 257 -20.15 23.78 8.70
C ILE A 257 -19.31 24.97 9.19
N VAL A 258 -18.54 25.61 8.29
CA VAL A 258 -17.60 26.69 8.62
C VAL A 258 -18.28 28.07 8.65
N PHE A 259 -19.36 28.26 7.92
CA PHE A 259 -20.07 29.52 7.77
C PHE A 259 -21.52 29.46 8.28
#